data_d57ccef4db611ecd21d40edecf658b33
#
_entry.id   d57ccef4db611ecd21d40edecf658b33
#
_cell.length_a   1.000
_cell.length_b   1.000
_cell.length_c   1.000
_cell.angle_alpha   90.00
_cell.angle_beta   90.00
_cell.angle_gamma   90.00
#
_symmetry.space_group_name_H-M   'P 1'
#
loop_
_entity.id
_entity.type
_entity.pdbx_description
1 polymer ?
#
loop_
_entity_poly.entity_id
_entity_poly.type
_entity_poly.pdbx_seq_one_letter_code
_entity_poly.pdbx_strand_id
1 'polypeptide(L)'
;VEAIPCKGYFVAKIEGIYQLQKRPEIKVEPISSGVTEYAYDFTPNGVDLNSFPYNVWRKLSKECLIDDKAEMFRLGNPQGEYGLRNAISSYLHQARGIHCHPDQIIIGAGSDYLLMLLTTVIGNCHKVALENPTYGQAYRLFERLSYKVCTVDMDQSGMRIDELEKSGADIAFVMPSHQYPLGCVMPIQRRMELLKWADGAEGRYIIEDDYDSEFRYKGKPIPALQGSDSNGKVIYTGTFSKSLAPSIRMSY
;
A
#
# COMPACT_ATOMS: atom_id res chain seq x y z
N VAL A 1 16.76 33.11 28.11
CA VAL A 1 18.17 33.03 28.51
C VAL A 1 18.67 34.46 28.71
N GLU A 2 19.21 34.75 29.89
CA GLU A 2 19.82 36.04 30.20
C GLU A 2 21.33 35.89 30.17
N ALA A 3 22.03 36.81 29.54
CA ALA A 3 23.46 36.87 29.53
C ALA A 3 23.93 37.90 30.57
N ILE A 4 24.70 37.49 31.56
CA ILE A 4 25.31 38.40 32.52
C ILE A 4 26.78 38.56 32.13
N PRO A 5 27.26 39.77 31.84
CA PRO A 5 28.63 40.01 31.47
C PRO A 5 29.61 39.44 32.53
N CYS A 6 30.63 38.71 32.06
CA CYS A 6 31.62 38.03 32.87
C CYS A 6 31.13 36.91 33.80
N LYS A 7 29.82 36.52 33.72
CA LYS A 7 29.25 35.45 34.56
C LYS A 7 28.61 34.32 33.74
N GLY A 8 28.40 34.48 32.43
CA GLY A 8 27.86 33.46 31.54
C GLY A 8 26.35 33.63 31.23
N TYR A 9 25.74 32.55 30.76
CA TYR A 9 24.33 32.50 30.39
C TYR A 9 23.53 31.80 31.47
N PHE A 10 22.40 32.40 31.84
CA PHE A 10 21.48 31.89 32.85
C PHE A 10 20.07 31.70 32.25
N VAL A 11 19.36 30.72 32.76
CA VAL A 11 17.96 30.54 32.44
C VAL A 11 17.16 31.61 33.16
N ALA A 12 16.54 32.52 32.39
CA ALA A 12 15.69 33.56 32.98
C ALA A 12 14.48 32.93 33.70
N LYS A 13 14.14 33.48 34.88
CA LYS A 13 12.88 33.12 35.52
C LYS A 13 11.74 33.66 34.64
N ILE A 14 10.99 32.76 34.08
CA ILE A 14 9.76 33.09 33.35
C ILE A 14 8.68 33.34 34.40
N GLU A 15 8.52 34.62 34.78
CA GLU A 15 7.50 35.00 35.76
C GLU A 15 6.11 34.76 35.14
N GLY A 16 5.37 33.84 35.72
CA GLY A 16 3.89 33.82 35.77
C GLY A 16 3.12 33.47 34.51
N ILE A 17 3.70 33.51 33.32
CA ILE A 17 2.95 33.30 32.07
C ILE A 17 2.73 31.82 31.74
N TYR A 18 3.54 30.94 32.26
CA TYR A 18 3.43 29.51 32.10
C TYR A 18 3.59 28.73 33.41
N GLN A 19 2.74 29.03 34.39
CA GLN A 19 2.45 27.99 35.38
C GLN A 19 1.60 26.93 34.62
N LEU A 20 2.27 26.04 33.93
CA LEU A 20 1.66 24.78 33.54
C LEU A 20 1.17 24.15 34.86
N GLN A 21 -0.13 24.29 35.13
CA GLN A 21 -0.76 23.49 36.19
C GLN A 21 -0.28 22.06 35.96
N LYS A 22 0.34 21.46 36.96
CA LYS A 22 0.68 20.03 36.91
C LYS A 22 -0.58 19.31 36.46
N ARG A 23 -0.60 18.86 35.22
CA ARG A 23 -1.69 17.99 34.76
C ARG A 23 -1.76 16.85 35.76
N PRO A 24 -2.94 16.52 36.27
CA PRO A 24 -3.08 15.31 37.06
C PRO A 24 -2.45 14.17 36.23
N GLU A 25 -1.59 13.38 36.84
CA GLU A 25 -1.05 12.18 36.22
C GLU A 25 -2.23 11.32 35.78
N ILE A 26 -2.53 11.36 34.49
CA ILE A 26 -3.45 10.40 33.89
C ILE A 26 -2.70 9.07 33.98
N LYS A 27 -3.03 8.27 34.98
CA LYS A 27 -2.59 6.88 35.01
C LYS A 27 -3.22 6.17 33.82
N VAL A 28 -2.56 6.24 32.67
CA VAL A 28 -2.87 5.38 31.55
C VAL A 28 -2.35 4.01 31.97
N GLU A 29 -3.24 3.11 32.32
CA GLU A 29 -2.83 1.72 32.42
C GLU A 29 -2.30 1.32 31.05
N PRO A 30 -1.06 0.83 30.96
CA PRO A 30 -0.53 0.38 29.68
C PRO A 30 -1.51 -0.69 29.18
N ILE A 31 -2.09 -0.47 28.04
CA ILE A 31 -2.79 -1.55 27.31
C ILE A 31 -1.69 -2.60 27.12
N SER A 32 -1.70 -3.61 27.99
CA SER A 32 -0.83 -4.76 27.81
C SER A 32 -1.26 -5.40 26.49
N SER A 33 -0.56 -5.03 25.41
CA SER A 33 -0.56 -5.88 24.22
C SER A 33 0.11 -7.17 24.70
N GLY A 34 -0.68 -8.07 25.25
CA GLY A 34 -0.23 -9.41 25.59
C GLY A 34 0.22 -10.04 24.27
N VAL A 35 1.49 -9.84 23.93
CA VAL A 35 2.13 -10.63 22.89
C VAL A 35 2.20 -12.03 23.46
N THR A 36 1.22 -12.85 23.12
CA THR A 36 1.27 -14.27 23.45
C THR A 36 2.39 -14.85 22.59
N GLU A 37 3.51 -15.20 23.20
CA GLU A 37 4.56 -15.96 22.52
C GLU A 37 4.04 -17.38 22.25
N TYR A 38 3.81 -17.68 21.00
CA TYR A 38 3.51 -19.03 20.55
C TYR A 38 4.79 -19.78 20.22
N ALA A 39 4.84 -21.08 20.56
CA ALA A 39 5.95 -21.94 20.15
C ALA A 39 6.11 -22.00 18.61
N TYR A 40 5.01 -21.85 17.90
CA TYR A 40 4.97 -21.75 16.44
C TYR A 40 3.98 -20.64 16.07
N ASP A 41 4.47 -19.63 15.35
CA ASP A 41 3.65 -18.53 14.85
C ASP A 41 3.51 -18.67 13.32
N PHE A 42 2.29 -18.94 12.88
CA PHE A 42 1.92 -19.06 11.46
C PHE A 42 1.19 -17.82 10.93
N THR A 43 1.29 -16.70 11.62
CA THR A 43 0.68 -15.46 11.11
C THR A 43 1.29 -15.05 9.76
N PRO A 44 0.47 -14.64 8.78
CA PRO A 44 0.96 -14.31 7.44
C PRO A 44 1.79 -13.03 7.38
N ASN A 45 1.86 -12.27 8.48
CA ASN A 45 2.57 -11.00 8.55
C ASN A 45 4.02 -11.12 9.02
N GLY A 46 4.47 -12.32 9.38
CA GLY A 46 5.86 -12.59 9.74
C GLY A 46 6.80 -12.43 8.54
N VAL A 47 8.01 -11.96 8.81
CA VAL A 47 9.13 -11.94 7.86
C VAL A 47 10.32 -12.61 8.50
N ASP A 48 11.12 -13.31 7.70
CA ASP A 48 12.39 -13.83 8.18
C ASP A 48 13.40 -12.68 8.30
N LEU A 49 13.55 -12.18 9.52
CA LEU A 49 14.47 -11.08 9.84
C LEU A 49 15.94 -11.44 9.55
N ASN A 50 16.30 -12.74 9.51
CA ASN A 50 17.65 -13.18 9.23
C ASN A 50 17.99 -13.07 7.74
N SER A 51 16.99 -13.15 6.87
CA SER A 51 17.16 -13.04 5.41
C SER A 51 17.21 -11.59 4.92
N PHE A 52 16.96 -10.60 5.78
CA PHE A 52 17.02 -9.20 5.37
C PHE A 52 18.48 -8.81 5.00
N PRO A 53 18.72 -8.17 3.86
CA PRO A 53 20.05 -7.85 3.35
C PRO A 53 20.69 -6.64 4.07
N TYR A 54 20.96 -6.77 5.39
CA TYR A 54 21.45 -5.68 6.25
C TYR A 54 22.71 -4.99 5.71
N ASN A 55 23.63 -5.75 5.10
CA ASN A 55 24.88 -5.17 4.60
C ASN A 55 24.67 -4.28 3.38
N VAL A 56 23.79 -4.72 2.47
CA VAL A 56 23.41 -3.92 1.30
C VAL A 56 22.68 -2.66 1.74
N TRP A 57 21.72 -2.81 2.66
CA TRP A 57 20.95 -1.69 3.19
C TRP A 57 21.84 -0.65 3.89
N ARG A 58 22.75 -1.12 4.74
CA ARG A 58 23.73 -0.25 5.43
C ARG A 58 24.63 0.49 4.45
N LYS A 59 25.12 -0.19 3.41
CA LYS A 59 25.94 0.42 2.36
C LYS A 59 25.18 1.53 1.63
N LEU A 60 23.99 1.23 1.13
CA LEU A 60 23.16 2.20 0.40
C LEU A 60 22.78 3.39 1.28
N SER A 61 22.39 3.15 2.54
CA SER A 61 22.07 4.24 3.48
C SER A 61 23.26 5.15 3.73
N LYS A 62 24.46 4.57 3.87
CA LYS A 62 25.70 5.33 4.04
C LYS A 62 26.02 6.17 2.80
N GLU A 63 25.91 5.59 1.62
CA GLU A 63 26.13 6.30 0.35
C GLU A 63 25.16 7.49 0.20
N CYS A 64 23.89 7.31 0.55
CA CYS A 64 22.91 8.40 0.51
C CYS A 64 23.24 9.57 1.46
N LEU A 65 23.91 9.30 2.59
CA LEU A 65 24.22 10.32 3.61
C LEU A 65 25.58 10.99 3.43
N ILE A 66 26.55 10.34 2.76
CA ILE A 66 27.92 10.85 2.63
C ILE A 66 28.02 11.98 1.59
N ASP A 67 27.19 11.97 0.58
CA ASP A 67 27.31 12.88 -0.58
C ASP A 67 26.74 14.29 -0.32
N ASP A 68 26.62 14.74 0.92
CA ASP A 68 26.07 16.05 1.31
C ASP A 68 24.81 16.44 0.52
N LYS A 69 23.99 15.43 0.21
CA LYS A 69 22.73 15.64 -0.52
C LYS A 69 21.70 16.33 0.37
N ALA A 70 21.92 17.61 0.61
CA ALA A 70 21.00 18.48 1.33
C ALA A 70 19.56 18.37 0.76
N GLU A 71 19.42 17.99 -0.49
CA GLU A 71 18.14 17.75 -1.17
C GLU A 71 17.32 16.64 -0.51
N MET A 72 17.98 15.65 0.10
CA MET A 72 17.31 14.56 0.82
C MET A 72 16.46 15.05 2.01
N PHE A 73 16.76 16.24 2.54
CA PHE A 73 16.05 16.85 3.67
C PHE A 73 15.07 17.95 3.23
N ARG A 74 14.89 18.16 1.93
CA ARG A 74 13.87 19.07 1.42
C ARG A 74 12.49 18.42 1.43
N LEU A 75 11.47 19.25 1.37
CA LEU A 75 10.11 18.78 1.09
C LEU A 75 10.10 18.14 -0.29
N GLY A 76 9.90 16.82 -0.34
CA GLY A 76 9.90 16.06 -1.58
C GLY A 76 8.65 16.29 -2.44
N ASN A 77 8.61 15.60 -3.59
CA ASN A 77 7.42 15.63 -4.44
C ASN A 77 6.25 14.90 -3.75
N PRO A 78 5.04 15.48 -3.73
CA PRO A 78 3.86 14.84 -3.12
C PRO A 78 3.53 13.43 -3.66
N GLN A 79 3.85 13.15 -4.92
CA GLN A 79 3.70 11.82 -5.52
C GLN A 79 4.85 10.86 -5.16
N GLY A 80 5.89 11.32 -4.53
CA GLY A 80 7.16 10.62 -4.31
C GLY A 80 8.24 11.06 -5.30
N GLU A 81 9.50 10.84 -4.94
CA GLU A 81 10.65 11.26 -5.72
C GLU A 81 10.64 10.67 -7.13
N TYR A 82 10.91 11.52 -8.14
CA TYR A 82 10.88 11.11 -9.54
C TYR A 82 11.83 9.93 -9.83
N GLY A 83 13.03 9.94 -9.23
CA GLY A 83 13.98 8.84 -9.39
C GLY A 83 13.42 7.49 -8.93
N LEU A 84 12.70 7.47 -7.80
CA LEU A 84 12.04 6.27 -7.30
C LEU A 84 10.88 5.86 -8.21
N ARG A 85 10.02 6.78 -8.61
CA ARG A 85 8.90 6.52 -9.52
C ARG A 85 9.37 5.97 -10.87
N ASN A 86 10.46 6.52 -11.40
CA ASN A 86 11.09 6.04 -12.64
C ASN A 86 11.67 4.63 -12.49
N ALA A 87 12.32 4.33 -11.36
CA ALA A 87 12.82 2.99 -11.06
C ALA A 87 11.67 1.98 -10.95
N ILE A 88 10.57 2.34 -10.29
CA ILE A 88 9.36 1.50 -10.18
C ILE A 88 8.73 1.30 -11.56
N SER A 89 8.57 2.33 -12.38
CA SER A 89 8.06 2.21 -13.75
C SER A 89 8.86 1.21 -14.58
N SER A 90 10.19 1.33 -14.54
CA SER A 90 11.10 0.42 -15.24
C SER A 90 11.00 -1.02 -14.73
N TYR A 91 10.94 -1.19 -13.42
CA TYR A 91 10.75 -2.49 -12.77
C TYR A 91 9.42 -3.14 -13.19
N LEU A 92 8.32 -2.40 -13.11
CA LEU A 92 6.98 -2.88 -13.47
C LEU A 92 6.89 -3.27 -14.93
N HIS A 93 7.51 -2.50 -15.82
CA HIS A 93 7.57 -2.84 -17.24
C HIS A 93 8.30 -4.16 -17.47
N GLN A 94 9.47 -4.35 -16.86
CA GLN A 94 10.31 -5.55 -17.05
C GLN A 94 9.73 -6.78 -16.35
N ALA A 95 9.25 -6.62 -15.12
CA ALA A 95 8.84 -7.74 -14.30
C ALA A 95 7.37 -8.13 -14.46
N ARG A 96 6.50 -7.17 -14.80
CA ARG A 96 5.04 -7.34 -14.79
C ARG A 96 4.36 -7.03 -16.12
N GLY A 97 5.09 -6.48 -17.11
CA GLY A 97 4.54 -6.07 -18.39
C GLY A 97 3.61 -4.86 -18.28
N ILE A 98 3.71 -4.09 -17.20
CA ILE A 98 2.90 -2.89 -16.97
C ILE A 98 3.42 -1.73 -17.82
N HIS A 99 2.51 -0.99 -18.43
CA HIS A 99 2.83 0.22 -19.18
C HIS A 99 2.37 1.45 -18.39
N CYS A 100 3.30 2.10 -17.71
CA CYS A 100 3.02 3.33 -16.98
C CYS A 100 4.16 4.33 -17.10
N HIS A 101 3.81 5.61 -17.15
CA HIS A 101 4.77 6.71 -17.05
C HIS A 101 5.07 7.00 -15.57
N PRO A 102 6.28 7.46 -15.18
CA PRO A 102 6.56 7.82 -13.79
C PRO A 102 5.56 8.80 -13.16
N ASP A 103 4.98 9.70 -13.95
CA ASP A 103 3.97 10.65 -13.47
C ASP A 103 2.58 10.04 -13.20
N GLN A 104 2.38 8.79 -13.56
CA GLN A 104 1.19 8.00 -13.20
C GLN A 104 1.38 7.23 -11.90
N ILE A 105 2.57 7.30 -11.28
CA ILE A 105 2.92 6.56 -10.07
C ILE A 105 2.84 7.48 -8.86
N ILE A 106 2.18 7.00 -7.81
CA ILE A 106 2.11 7.65 -6.50
C ILE A 106 2.70 6.71 -5.47
N ILE A 107 3.63 7.20 -4.65
CA ILE A 107 4.25 6.46 -3.55
C ILE A 107 3.50 6.77 -2.26
N GLY A 108 3.18 5.74 -1.50
CA GLY A 108 2.46 5.89 -0.25
C GLY A 108 2.97 5.03 0.90
N ALA A 109 2.51 5.34 2.10
CA ALA A 109 2.91 4.71 3.35
C ALA A 109 2.18 3.37 3.61
N GLY A 110 2.14 2.50 2.63
CA GLY A 110 1.47 1.20 2.67
C GLY A 110 0.14 1.20 1.90
N SER A 111 -0.36 0.00 1.61
CA SER A 111 -1.53 -0.20 0.74
C SER A 111 -2.80 0.46 1.30
N ASP A 112 -3.01 0.42 2.62
CA ASP A 112 -4.17 1.06 3.26
C ASP A 112 -4.19 2.57 3.01
N TYR A 113 -3.02 3.23 3.10
CA TYR A 113 -2.89 4.65 2.79
C TYR A 113 -3.19 4.96 1.33
N LEU A 114 -2.68 4.14 0.41
CA LEU A 114 -2.94 4.32 -1.03
C LEU A 114 -4.42 4.10 -1.36
N LEU A 115 -5.06 3.10 -0.77
CA LEU A 115 -6.50 2.90 -0.94
C LEU A 115 -7.31 4.09 -0.41
N MET A 116 -6.94 4.67 0.75
CA MET A 116 -7.58 5.90 1.24
C MET A 116 -7.40 7.07 0.27
N LEU A 117 -6.21 7.26 -0.28
CA LEU A 117 -5.93 8.30 -1.26
C LEU A 117 -6.74 8.06 -2.54
N LEU A 118 -6.75 6.84 -3.03
CA LEU A 118 -7.49 6.43 -4.22
C LEU A 118 -8.99 6.70 -4.07
N THR A 119 -9.56 6.37 -2.91
CA THR A 119 -10.98 6.64 -2.65
C THR A 119 -11.29 8.14 -2.64
N THR A 120 -10.33 8.97 -2.25
CA THR A 120 -10.48 10.43 -2.33
C THR A 120 -10.48 10.91 -3.78
N VAL A 121 -9.65 10.31 -4.63
CA VAL A 121 -9.55 10.65 -6.06
C VAL A 121 -10.78 10.20 -6.85
N ILE A 122 -11.22 8.97 -6.63
CA ILE A 122 -12.38 8.39 -7.33
C ILE A 122 -13.70 9.00 -6.82
N GLY A 123 -13.75 9.37 -5.54
CA GLY A 123 -14.98 9.81 -4.87
C GLY A 123 -15.77 8.64 -4.26
N ASN A 124 -16.71 8.93 -3.38
CA ASN A 124 -17.43 7.93 -2.58
C ASN A 124 -18.83 7.56 -3.12
N CYS A 125 -19.15 7.98 -4.33
CA CYS A 125 -20.46 7.67 -4.95
C CYS A 125 -20.53 6.27 -5.55
N HIS A 126 -19.44 5.51 -5.53
CA HIS A 126 -19.30 4.23 -6.21
C HIS A 126 -19.61 3.04 -5.29
N LYS A 127 -20.00 1.93 -5.93
CA LYS A 127 -20.14 0.64 -5.29
C LYS A 127 -18.92 -0.24 -5.62
N VAL A 128 -18.30 -0.79 -4.58
CA VAL A 128 -17.12 -1.65 -4.71
C VAL A 128 -17.49 -3.11 -4.53
N ALA A 129 -17.13 -3.94 -5.49
CA ALA A 129 -17.22 -5.39 -5.41
C ALA A 129 -15.86 -5.99 -5.05
N LEU A 130 -15.82 -6.83 -4.02
CA LEU A 130 -14.65 -7.60 -3.62
C LEU A 130 -14.90 -9.09 -3.85
N GLU A 131 -13.84 -9.85 -4.07
CA GLU A 131 -13.88 -11.30 -4.15
C GLU A 131 -14.38 -11.92 -2.83
N ASN A 132 -15.06 -13.06 -2.88
CA ASN A 132 -15.51 -13.81 -1.71
C ASN A 132 -14.93 -15.25 -1.74
N PRO A 133 -13.98 -15.59 -0.84
CA PRO A 133 -13.40 -14.76 0.23
C PRO A 133 -12.42 -13.71 -0.28
N THR A 134 -12.14 -12.67 0.53
CA THR A 134 -11.24 -11.56 0.18
C THR A 134 -10.32 -11.16 1.33
N TYR A 135 -9.43 -10.20 1.04
CA TYR A 135 -8.60 -9.54 2.04
C TYR A 135 -9.46 -8.65 2.95
N GLY A 136 -9.73 -9.15 4.16
CA GLY A 136 -10.68 -8.52 5.08
C GLY A 136 -10.32 -7.10 5.52
N GLN A 137 -9.06 -6.66 5.40
CA GLN A 137 -8.71 -5.27 5.71
C GLN A 137 -9.18 -4.32 4.61
N ALA A 138 -9.04 -4.69 3.32
CA ALA A 138 -9.58 -3.90 2.22
C ALA A 138 -11.10 -3.74 2.36
N TYR A 139 -11.82 -4.84 2.65
CA TYR A 139 -13.25 -4.80 2.91
C TYR A 139 -13.62 -3.77 4.00
N ARG A 140 -13.01 -3.90 5.18
CA ARG A 140 -13.24 -2.97 6.31
C ARG A 140 -12.86 -1.53 6.00
N LEU A 141 -11.82 -1.33 5.18
CA LEU A 141 -11.39 0.00 4.79
C LEU A 141 -12.44 0.68 3.91
N PHE A 142 -12.92 0.02 2.86
CA PHE A 142 -13.97 0.56 2.03
C PHE A 142 -15.26 0.86 2.79
N GLU A 143 -15.67 -0.01 3.73
CA GLU A 143 -16.82 0.27 4.61
C GLU A 143 -16.60 1.53 5.46
N ARG A 144 -15.44 1.67 6.10
CA ARG A 144 -15.11 2.84 6.92
C ARG A 144 -15.07 4.14 6.12
N LEU A 145 -14.71 4.07 4.86
CA LEU A 145 -14.71 5.19 3.94
C LEU A 145 -16.09 5.45 3.31
N SER A 146 -17.12 4.79 3.82
CA SER A 146 -18.52 4.96 3.42
C SER A 146 -18.84 4.56 1.97
N TYR A 147 -18.04 3.65 1.40
CA TYR A 147 -18.40 3.02 0.13
C TYR A 147 -19.52 2.00 0.32
N LYS A 148 -20.35 1.85 -0.71
CA LYS A 148 -21.24 0.69 -0.80
C LYS A 148 -20.41 -0.52 -1.18
N VAL A 149 -20.26 -1.47 -0.27
CA VAL A 149 -19.44 -2.67 -0.48
C VAL A 149 -20.33 -3.87 -0.73
N CYS A 150 -19.98 -4.71 -1.67
CA CYS A 150 -20.55 -6.03 -1.87
C CYS A 150 -19.45 -7.05 -2.14
N THR A 151 -19.75 -8.31 -1.85
CA THR A 151 -18.89 -9.44 -2.21
C THR A 151 -19.46 -10.15 -3.42
N VAL A 152 -18.57 -10.65 -4.27
CA VAL A 152 -18.89 -11.42 -5.48
C VAL A 152 -18.23 -12.79 -5.35
N ASP A 153 -19.01 -13.84 -5.54
CA ASP A 153 -18.51 -15.19 -5.43
C ASP A 153 -17.45 -15.52 -6.48
N MET A 154 -16.56 -16.39 -6.10
CA MET A 154 -15.48 -16.87 -6.94
C MET A 154 -15.72 -18.31 -7.40
N ASP A 155 -15.12 -18.62 -8.52
CA ASP A 155 -14.87 -19.99 -8.96
C ASP A 155 -13.35 -20.27 -9.01
N GLN A 156 -12.95 -21.38 -9.62
CA GLN A 156 -11.53 -21.74 -9.76
C GLN A 156 -10.72 -20.74 -10.61
N SER A 157 -11.39 -19.86 -11.33
CA SER A 157 -10.80 -18.82 -12.19
C SER A 157 -10.81 -17.42 -11.57
N GLY A 158 -11.25 -17.27 -10.34
CA GLY A 158 -11.36 -15.99 -9.64
C GLY A 158 -12.79 -15.43 -9.64
N MET A 159 -12.92 -14.10 -9.52
CA MET A 159 -14.22 -13.42 -9.47
C MET A 159 -15.13 -13.78 -10.64
N ARG A 160 -16.37 -14.14 -10.37
CA ARG A 160 -17.38 -14.47 -11.38
C ARG A 160 -17.96 -13.20 -12.02
N ILE A 161 -17.80 -13.07 -13.34
CA ILE A 161 -18.21 -11.85 -14.05
C ILE A 161 -19.74 -11.70 -14.15
N ASP A 162 -20.46 -12.81 -14.27
CA ASP A 162 -21.92 -12.81 -14.26
C ASP A 162 -22.53 -12.30 -12.94
N GLU A 163 -21.88 -12.60 -11.83
CA GLU A 163 -22.24 -12.11 -10.50
C GLU A 163 -21.81 -10.63 -10.32
N LEU A 164 -20.64 -10.27 -10.83
CA LEU A 164 -20.14 -8.89 -10.82
C LEU A 164 -21.10 -7.96 -11.59
N GLU A 165 -21.58 -8.35 -12.76
CA GLU A 165 -22.58 -7.59 -13.52
C GLU A 165 -23.88 -7.41 -12.73
N LYS A 166 -24.40 -8.49 -12.14
CA LYS A 166 -25.62 -8.44 -11.32
C LYS A 166 -25.48 -7.59 -10.07
N SER A 167 -24.26 -7.48 -9.55
CA SER A 167 -23.99 -6.70 -8.34
C SER A 167 -24.27 -5.21 -8.52
N GLY A 168 -24.19 -4.70 -9.74
CA GLY A 168 -24.28 -3.28 -10.04
C GLY A 168 -23.12 -2.47 -9.42
N ALA A 169 -21.96 -3.09 -9.27
CA ALA A 169 -20.75 -2.40 -8.81
C ALA A 169 -20.11 -1.60 -9.95
N ASP A 170 -19.44 -0.52 -9.56
CA ASP A 170 -18.65 0.32 -10.45
C ASP A 170 -17.15 0.00 -10.36
N ILE A 171 -16.72 -0.53 -9.22
CA ILE A 171 -15.32 -0.85 -8.96
C ILE A 171 -15.21 -2.31 -8.58
N ALA A 172 -14.29 -3.04 -9.23
CA ALA A 172 -13.92 -4.39 -8.86
C ALA A 172 -12.52 -4.39 -8.20
N PHE A 173 -12.43 -4.86 -6.96
CA PHE A 173 -11.17 -5.05 -6.25
C PHE A 173 -10.76 -6.52 -6.35
N VAL A 174 -9.65 -6.81 -7.01
CA VAL A 174 -9.20 -8.17 -7.35
C VAL A 174 -7.71 -8.38 -7.13
N MET A 175 -7.32 -9.63 -6.90
CA MET A 175 -5.93 -10.07 -6.78
C MET A 175 -5.60 -11.13 -7.85
N PRO A 176 -5.43 -10.74 -9.13
CA PRO A 176 -5.39 -11.69 -10.24
C PRO A 176 -4.14 -12.56 -10.29
N SER A 177 -3.04 -12.10 -9.69
CA SER A 177 -1.76 -12.79 -9.74
C SER A 177 -1.64 -13.88 -8.68
N HIS A 178 -2.22 -13.64 -7.50
CA HIS A 178 -2.22 -14.57 -6.38
C HIS A 178 -3.33 -14.17 -5.39
N GLN A 179 -4.50 -14.71 -5.59
CA GLN A 179 -5.68 -14.35 -4.80
C GLN A 179 -5.51 -14.74 -3.33
N TYR A 180 -5.79 -13.82 -2.43
CA TYR A 180 -5.79 -14.07 -1.01
C TYR A 180 -7.23 -14.21 -0.48
N PRO A 181 -7.57 -15.29 0.26
CA PRO A 181 -6.66 -16.30 0.84
C PRO A 181 -6.52 -17.61 0.04
N LEU A 182 -7.18 -17.76 -1.11
CA LEU A 182 -7.29 -19.07 -1.80
C LEU A 182 -6.05 -19.44 -2.62
N GLY A 183 -5.19 -18.48 -2.95
CA GLY A 183 -3.98 -18.72 -3.73
C GLY A 183 -4.24 -19.05 -5.19
N CYS A 184 -5.45 -18.84 -5.71
CA CYS A 184 -5.72 -19.08 -7.12
C CYS A 184 -5.17 -17.94 -7.99
N VAL A 185 -4.83 -18.30 -9.24
CA VAL A 185 -4.35 -17.38 -10.25
C VAL A 185 -5.44 -17.18 -11.28
N MET A 186 -5.82 -15.95 -11.54
CA MET A 186 -6.83 -15.62 -12.54
C MET A 186 -6.30 -15.88 -13.95
N PRO A 187 -6.90 -16.80 -14.73
CA PRO A 187 -6.44 -17.12 -16.08
C PRO A 187 -6.72 -15.96 -17.04
N ILE A 188 -5.99 -15.93 -18.16
CA ILE A 188 -6.07 -14.84 -19.12
C ILE A 188 -7.50 -14.61 -19.65
N GLN A 189 -8.26 -15.66 -19.85
CA GLN A 189 -9.64 -15.54 -20.31
C GLN A 189 -10.48 -14.73 -19.33
N ARG A 190 -10.43 -15.04 -18.03
CA ARG A 190 -11.17 -14.30 -16.99
C ARG A 190 -10.69 -12.85 -16.87
N ARG A 191 -9.39 -12.60 -17.05
CA ARG A 191 -8.84 -11.23 -17.09
C ARG A 191 -9.43 -10.43 -18.25
N MET A 192 -9.57 -11.02 -19.43
CA MET A 192 -10.20 -10.36 -20.58
C MET A 192 -11.70 -10.12 -20.37
N GLU A 193 -12.40 -11.05 -19.74
CA GLU A 193 -13.81 -10.87 -19.35
C GLU A 193 -13.96 -9.69 -18.35
N LEU A 194 -13.06 -9.59 -17.39
CA LEU A 194 -13.05 -8.50 -16.40
C LEU A 194 -12.74 -7.14 -17.03
N LEU A 195 -11.76 -7.07 -17.93
CA LEU A 195 -11.48 -5.84 -18.71
C LEU A 195 -12.67 -5.44 -19.54
N LYS A 196 -13.30 -6.39 -20.24
CA LYS A 196 -14.53 -6.13 -21.01
C LYS A 196 -15.66 -5.59 -20.13
N TRP A 197 -15.80 -6.10 -18.91
CA TRP A 197 -16.75 -5.58 -17.94
C TRP A 197 -16.46 -4.10 -17.61
N ALA A 198 -15.20 -3.76 -17.36
CA ALA A 198 -14.81 -2.38 -17.06
C ALA A 198 -15.02 -1.44 -18.26
N ASP A 199 -14.74 -1.91 -19.46
CA ASP A 199 -14.98 -1.16 -20.70
C ASP A 199 -16.46 -0.95 -21.01
N GLY A 200 -17.32 -1.78 -20.45
CA GLY A 200 -18.77 -1.77 -20.71
C GLY A 200 -19.52 -0.55 -20.20
N ALA A 201 -18.90 0.27 -19.33
CA ALA A 201 -19.50 1.53 -18.86
C ALA A 201 -18.43 2.55 -18.47
N GLU A 202 -18.74 3.82 -18.69
CA GLU A 202 -17.96 4.94 -18.15
C GLU A 202 -18.04 4.91 -16.61
N GLY A 203 -16.94 5.20 -15.92
CA GLY A 203 -16.90 5.18 -14.44
C GLY A 203 -16.68 3.79 -13.82
N ARG A 204 -16.63 2.71 -14.59
CA ARG A 204 -16.15 1.42 -14.08
C ARG A 204 -14.63 1.37 -14.05
N TYR A 205 -14.08 0.82 -12.95
CA TYR A 205 -12.65 0.64 -12.74
C TYR A 205 -12.36 -0.72 -12.10
N ILE A 206 -11.14 -1.19 -12.29
CA ILE A 206 -10.59 -2.36 -11.62
C ILE A 206 -9.42 -1.90 -10.75
N ILE A 207 -9.44 -2.25 -9.47
CA ILE A 207 -8.27 -2.11 -8.60
C ILE A 207 -7.59 -3.48 -8.56
N GLU A 208 -6.41 -3.57 -9.17
CA GLU A 208 -5.56 -4.75 -9.14
C GLU A 208 -4.60 -4.65 -7.97
N ASP A 209 -4.78 -5.48 -6.94
CA ASP A 209 -3.86 -5.57 -5.80
C ASP A 209 -2.85 -6.69 -6.02
N ASP A 210 -1.60 -6.31 -6.15
CA ASP A 210 -0.46 -7.18 -6.42
C ASP A 210 0.55 -7.10 -5.27
N TYR A 211 0.31 -7.90 -4.24
CA TYR A 211 1.02 -7.78 -2.96
C TYR A 211 2.27 -8.66 -2.85
N ASP A 212 2.43 -9.68 -3.71
CA ASP A 212 3.50 -10.69 -3.58
C ASP A 212 4.01 -11.27 -4.90
N SER A 213 3.79 -10.63 -6.02
CA SER A 213 4.14 -11.14 -7.36
C SER A 213 5.64 -11.33 -7.62
N GLU A 214 6.50 -10.79 -6.76
CA GLU A 214 7.94 -11.08 -6.76
C GLU A 214 8.23 -12.53 -6.42
N PHE A 215 7.37 -13.18 -5.65
CA PHE A 215 7.55 -14.57 -5.23
C PHE A 215 6.93 -15.52 -6.25
N ARG A 216 7.77 -16.38 -6.82
CA ARG A 216 7.37 -17.40 -7.79
C ARG A 216 7.60 -18.77 -7.21
N TYR A 217 6.51 -19.44 -6.95
CA TYR A 217 6.59 -20.81 -6.44
C TYR A 217 6.61 -21.84 -7.56
N LYS A 218 5.96 -21.56 -8.70
CA LYS A 218 5.90 -22.43 -9.88
C LYS A 218 5.61 -21.61 -11.15
N GLY A 219 6.11 -22.08 -12.32
CA GLY A 219 5.71 -21.58 -13.63
C GLY A 219 6.44 -20.34 -14.13
N LYS A 220 5.96 -19.80 -15.26
CA LYS A 220 6.45 -18.56 -15.87
C LYS A 220 5.84 -17.35 -15.20
N PRO A 221 6.48 -16.15 -15.32
CA PRO A 221 5.87 -14.90 -14.87
C PRO A 221 4.50 -14.71 -15.51
N ILE A 222 3.52 -14.32 -14.71
CA ILE A 222 2.21 -13.93 -15.21
C ILE A 222 2.21 -12.41 -15.29
N PRO A 223 1.99 -11.81 -16.48
CA PRO A 223 1.85 -10.36 -16.58
C PRO A 223 0.73 -9.84 -15.69
N ALA A 224 0.82 -8.60 -15.26
CA ALA A 224 -0.27 -7.94 -14.54
C ALA A 224 -1.49 -7.78 -15.47
N LEU A 225 -2.67 -7.66 -14.88
CA LEU A 225 -3.90 -7.35 -15.62
C LEU A 225 -3.79 -5.99 -16.32
N GLN A 226 -3.20 -5.01 -15.61
CA GLN A 226 -2.95 -3.66 -16.13
C GLN A 226 -2.17 -3.67 -17.45
N GLY A 227 -1.22 -4.58 -17.64
CA GLY A 227 -0.46 -4.68 -18.89
C GLY A 227 -1.30 -5.06 -20.12
N SER A 228 -2.53 -5.52 -19.92
CA SER A 228 -3.50 -5.83 -21.00
C SER A 228 -4.59 -4.76 -21.13
N ASP A 229 -4.57 -3.74 -20.27
CA ASP A 229 -5.52 -2.65 -20.29
C ASP A 229 -5.11 -1.58 -21.33
N SER A 230 -5.96 -1.34 -22.33
CA SER A 230 -5.75 -0.31 -23.35
C SER A 230 -6.58 0.96 -23.12
N ASN A 231 -7.49 0.94 -22.16
CA ASN A 231 -8.49 1.99 -21.98
C ASN A 231 -8.35 2.76 -20.65
N GLY A 232 -7.30 2.47 -19.86
CA GLY A 232 -7.03 3.13 -18.58
C GLY A 232 -8.06 2.79 -17.50
N LYS A 233 -8.57 1.57 -17.50
CA LYS A 233 -9.56 1.07 -16.55
C LYS A 233 -8.96 0.40 -15.33
N VAL A 234 -7.68 0.04 -15.37
CA VAL A 234 -7.02 -0.70 -14.29
C VAL A 234 -6.12 0.22 -13.49
N ILE A 235 -6.38 0.28 -12.20
CA ILE A 235 -5.56 0.96 -11.20
C ILE A 235 -4.77 -0.14 -10.49
N TYR A 236 -3.47 -0.16 -10.72
CA TYR A 236 -2.59 -1.16 -10.15
C TYR A 236 -2.03 -0.69 -8.80
N THR A 237 -2.02 -1.56 -7.81
CA THR A 237 -1.38 -1.33 -6.51
C THR A 237 -0.35 -2.40 -6.22
N GLY A 238 0.83 -1.96 -5.77
CA GLY A 238 1.92 -2.84 -5.39
C GLY A 238 2.55 -2.41 -4.07
N THR A 239 3.28 -3.33 -3.41
CA THR A 239 3.90 -3.07 -2.12
C THR A 239 5.25 -3.73 -2.00
N PHE A 240 6.19 -3.08 -1.31
CA PHE A 240 7.48 -3.67 -0.94
C PHE A 240 7.46 -4.36 0.43
N SER A 241 6.29 -4.42 1.08
CA SER A 241 6.16 -4.99 2.44
C SER A 241 6.51 -6.48 2.50
N LYS A 242 6.25 -7.24 1.44
CA LYS A 242 6.57 -8.68 1.37
C LYS A 242 7.96 -8.92 0.80
N SER A 243 8.36 -8.19 -0.22
CA SER A 243 9.64 -8.40 -0.92
C SER A 243 10.83 -7.82 -0.17
N LEU A 244 10.65 -6.77 0.62
CA LEU A 244 11.72 -6.16 1.43
C LEU A 244 11.46 -6.33 2.93
N ALA A 245 10.63 -5.49 3.50
CA ALA A 245 10.21 -5.60 4.90
C ALA A 245 8.94 -4.77 5.16
N PRO A 246 8.01 -5.25 6.00
CA PRO A 246 6.78 -4.54 6.34
C PRO A 246 7.02 -3.17 7.00
N SER A 247 8.14 -3.03 7.73
CA SER A 247 8.52 -1.81 8.43
C SER A 247 8.91 -0.64 7.51
N ILE A 248 9.27 -0.90 6.27
CA ILE A 248 9.60 0.13 5.27
C ILE A 248 8.36 0.95 4.92
N ARG A 249 7.16 0.38 5.04
CA ARG A 249 5.88 1.04 4.78
C ARG A 249 5.81 1.74 3.42
N MET A 250 6.30 1.11 2.37
CA MET A 250 6.29 1.67 1.03
C MET A 250 5.44 0.83 0.08
N SER A 251 4.46 1.50 -0.54
CA SER A 251 3.57 0.95 -1.58
C SER A 251 3.38 1.98 -2.70
N TYR A 252 2.90 1.58 -3.82
CA TYR A 252 2.76 2.43 -5.00
C TYR A 252 1.52 2.03 -5.83
#